data_79239c2cb7ddfdc10bbfb3cacf22d91d
#
_entry.id   79239c2cb7ddfdc10bbfb3cacf22d91d
#
_cell.length_a   1.000
_cell.length_b   1.000
_cell.length_c   1.000
_cell.angle_alpha   90.00
_cell.angle_beta   90.00
_cell.angle_gamma   90.00
#
_symmetry.space_group_name_H-M   'P 1'
#
loop_
_entity.id
_entity.type
_entity.pdbx_description
1 polymer ?
#
loop_
_entity_poly.entity_id
_entity_poly.type
_entity_poly.pdbx_seq_one_letter_code
_entity_poly.pdbx_strand_id
1 'polypeptide(L)'
;MDMVEWFRASAAYINAHRGKTFVVLLSGEALQDDNFDNIIYDLSLLRSLGVRLVLVHGSRPQITASLEAAGLVSEYHRDLRITPAASLERIKPVVAGLSVELEARFTMGLSNSPMHGADIRLVRGNFVTAKPVGVHNGVDYQYTGKVRRIHHQAIQKQLAEDNLVLLSNLGYSVTGEVFNLSAEEIATEAAIALGAEKLILLVPTAGVINSEGELVTALSEADARAFRDTLAEASDADSQCISHALGAALHAYSNGVHRSHLISFRENGALLKELFTRLGHGSLLSKDSFDLLRPASVTDVPGIIHLIEPLEAAGTLVERSRERLENEIDNFQVIELEGSIVACAALYPITEAAGELACIAIDPGFQRHQLGGRLLASLENLARRRGLSELFVLTTVAAHWFLERGFSESSPAALPEQRQRLYNLQRNSKVFVKKLG
;
A
#
# COMPACT_ATOMS: atom_id res chain seq x y z
N MET A 1 -19.18 4.74 -11.10
CA MET A 1 -18.11 5.33 -11.94
C MET A 1 -18.17 4.66 -13.29
N ASP A 2 -18.34 5.42 -14.37
CA ASP A 2 -18.30 4.89 -15.73
C ASP A 2 -16.87 4.36 -16.04
N MET A 3 -16.78 3.37 -16.92
CA MET A 3 -15.49 2.76 -17.31
C MET A 3 -14.51 3.80 -17.88
N VAL A 4 -15.00 4.77 -18.64
CA VAL A 4 -14.19 5.86 -19.22
C VAL A 4 -13.66 6.80 -18.14
N GLU A 5 -14.49 7.13 -17.16
CA GLU A 5 -14.08 7.95 -16.00
C GLU A 5 -13.03 7.23 -15.16
N TRP A 6 -13.24 5.94 -14.89
CA TRP A 6 -12.27 5.13 -14.17
C TRP A 6 -10.92 5.08 -14.88
N PHE A 7 -10.93 4.83 -16.19
CA PHE A 7 -9.69 4.76 -16.99
C PHE A 7 -8.95 6.11 -17.01
N ARG A 8 -9.68 7.23 -17.13
CA ARG A 8 -9.09 8.57 -17.04
C ARG A 8 -8.50 8.84 -15.65
N ALA A 9 -9.19 8.46 -14.59
CA ALA A 9 -8.70 8.60 -13.21
C ALA A 9 -7.45 7.76 -12.96
N SER A 10 -7.32 6.59 -13.61
CA SER A 10 -6.14 5.73 -13.50
C SER A 10 -4.90 6.30 -14.18
N ALA A 11 -5.02 7.32 -15.06
CA ALA A 11 -3.88 7.90 -15.77
C ALA A 11 -2.80 8.47 -14.84
N ALA A 12 -3.17 9.04 -13.69
CA ALA A 12 -2.23 9.53 -12.69
C ALA A 12 -1.36 8.40 -12.12
N TYR A 13 -1.98 7.26 -11.80
CA TYR A 13 -1.28 6.07 -11.30
C TYR A 13 -0.39 5.43 -12.37
N ILE A 14 -0.86 5.35 -13.62
CA ILE A 14 -0.05 4.87 -14.75
C ILE A 14 1.24 5.69 -14.88
N ASN A 15 1.13 7.01 -14.80
CA ASN A 15 2.28 7.90 -14.88
C ASN A 15 3.21 7.77 -13.66
N ALA A 16 2.66 7.60 -12.46
CA ALA A 16 3.42 7.42 -11.22
C ALA A 16 4.20 6.08 -11.21
N HIS A 17 3.64 5.04 -11.82
CA HIS A 17 4.24 3.69 -11.82
C HIS A 17 5.19 3.45 -13.00
N ARG A 18 5.06 4.20 -14.09
CA ARG A 18 5.89 4.02 -15.29
C ARG A 18 7.38 4.18 -14.98
N GLY A 19 8.18 3.19 -15.40
CA GLY A 19 9.62 3.14 -15.19
C GLY A 19 10.04 2.80 -13.75
N LYS A 20 9.09 2.61 -12.83
CA LYS A 20 9.38 2.18 -11.46
C LYS A 20 9.58 0.67 -11.40
N THR A 21 10.40 0.23 -10.43
CA THR A 21 10.65 -1.19 -10.21
C THR A 21 9.76 -1.71 -9.09
N PHE A 22 8.99 -2.75 -9.37
CA PHE A 22 8.19 -3.49 -8.38
C PHE A 22 8.77 -4.88 -8.23
N VAL A 23 8.88 -5.34 -6.98
CA VAL A 23 9.19 -6.74 -6.65
C VAL A 23 7.91 -7.41 -6.19
N VAL A 24 7.53 -8.52 -6.83
CA VAL A 24 6.28 -9.25 -6.56
C VAL A 24 6.61 -10.65 -6.09
N LEU A 25 6.17 -11.00 -4.89
CA LEU A 25 6.24 -12.36 -4.36
C LEU A 25 4.98 -13.13 -4.75
N LEU A 26 5.17 -14.18 -5.53
CA LEU A 26 4.18 -15.20 -5.87
C LEU A 26 4.41 -16.38 -4.92
N SER A 27 3.60 -16.52 -3.89
CA SER A 27 3.73 -17.65 -2.96
C SER A 27 3.46 -18.97 -3.68
N GLY A 28 3.92 -20.08 -3.11
CA GLY A 28 3.66 -21.42 -3.68
C GLY A 28 2.17 -21.73 -3.75
N GLU A 29 1.39 -21.21 -2.81
CA GLU A 29 -0.07 -21.30 -2.74
C GLU A 29 -0.72 -20.52 -3.89
N ALA A 30 -0.24 -19.30 -4.17
CA ALA A 30 -0.73 -18.48 -5.27
C ALA A 30 -0.55 -19.16 -6.63
N LEU A 31 0.55 -19.92 -6.82
CA LEU A 31 0.81 -20.65 -8.07
C LEU A 31 -0.18 -21.81 -8.31
N GLN A 32 -0.89 -22.28 -7.29
CA GLN A 32 -1.86 -23.36 -7.34
C GLN A 32 -3.31 -22.88 -7.35
N ASP A 33 -3.52 -21.57 -7.20
CA ASP A 33 -4.85 -20.99 -7.11
C ASP A 33 -5.50 -20.86 -8.51
N ASP A 34 -6.81 -21.08 -8.58
CA ASP A 34 -7.59 -20.98 -9.81
C ASP A 34 -7.54 -19.57 -10.44
N ASN A 35 -7.27 -18.53 -9.61
CA ASN A 35 -7.13 -17.15 -10.08
C ASN A 35 -5.74 -16.84 -10.66
N PHE A 36 -4.80 -17.79 -10.67
CA PHE A 36 -3.41 -17.53 -11.05
C PHE A 36 -3.26 -17.00 -12.47
N ASP A 37 -4.06 -17.48 -13.43
CA ASP A 37 -4.02 -16.98 -14.82
C ASP A 37 -4.40 -15.49 -14.91
N ASN A 38 -5.33 -15.01 -14.08
CA ASN A 38 -5.66 -13.59 -14.01
C ASN A 38 -4.51 -12.77 -13.43
N ILE A 39 -3.77 -13.32 -12.46
CA ILE A 39 -2.56 -12.65 -11.93
C ILE A 39 -1.50 -12.50 -13.02
N ILE A 40 -1.30 -13.52 -13.88
CA ILE A 40 -0.40 -13.42 -15.04
C ILE A 40 -0.86 -12.30 -15.98
N TYR A 41 -2.15 -12.16 -16.23
CA TYR A 41 -2.71 -11.09 -17.07
C TYR A 41 -2.48 -9.70 -16.43
N ASP A 42 -2.70 -9.57 -15.14
CA ASP A 42 -2.47 -8.32 -14.40
C ASP A 42 -0.99 -7.91 -14.43
N LEU A 43 -0.06 -8.85 -14.20
CA LEU A 43 1.38 -8.60 -14.26
C LEU A 43 1.82 -8.22 -15.68
N SER A 44 1.25 -8.86 -16.70
CA SER A 44 1.51 -8.55 -18.09
C SER A 44 1.02 -7.16 -18.48
N LEU A 45 -0.14 -6.76 -17.97
CA LEU A 45 -0.65 -5.41 -18.14
C LEU A 45 0.25 -4.37 -17.45
N LEU A 46 0.71 -4.61 -16.22
CA LEU A 46 1.65 -3.75 -15.52
C LEU A 46 2.93 -3.54 -16.35
N ARG A 47 3.48 -4.63 -16.90
CA ARG A 47 4.65 -4.57 -17.78
C ARG A 47 4.34 -3.72 -19.04
N SER A 48 3.20 -3.90 -19.68
CA SER A 48 2.77 -3.13 -20.85
C SER A 48 2.58 -1.64 -20.54
N LEU A 49 2.24 -1.28 -19.30
CA LEU A 49 2.15 0.10 -18.82
C LEU A 49 3.52 0.70 -18.45
N GLY A 50 4.61 -0.06 -18.61
CA GLY A 50 5.97 0.39 -18.41
C GLY A 50 6.51 0.20 -16.99
N VAL A 51 5.86 -0.64 -16.17
CA VAL A 51 6.39 -1.04 -14.86
C VAL A 51 7.50 -2.08 -15.05
N ARG A 52 8.62 -1.93 -14.35
CA ARG A 52 9.71 -2.90 -14.31
C ARG A 52 9.44 -3.95 -13.24
N LEU A 53 9.31 -5.22 -13.63
CA LEU A 53 8.87 -6.28 -12.73
C LEU A 53 10.01 -7.26 -12.43
N VAL A 54 10.22 -7.51 -11.14
CA VAL A 54 10.98 -8.63 -10.62
C VAL A 54 10.02 -9.55 -9.89
N LEU A 55 9.85 -10.77 -10.40
CA LEU A 55 8.99 -11.77 -9.82
C LEU A 55 9.82 -12.72 -8.96
N VAL A 56 9.34 -13.05 -7.78
CA VAL A 56 9.94 -14.07 -6.92
C VAL A 56 8.90 -15.13 -6.68
N HIS A 57 9.17 -16.38 -7.05
CA HIS A 57 8.23 -17.45 -6.77
C HIS A 57 8.64 -18.30 -5.56
N GLY A 58 7.67 -18.60 -4.73
CA GLY A 58 7.76 -19.65 -3.70
C GLY A 58 7.42 -21.02 -4.26
N SER A 59 7.58 -22.04 -3.42
CA SER A 59 7.31 -23.43 -3.78
C SER A 59 7.08 -24.32 -2.55
N ARG A 60 6.68 -23.73 -1.42
CA ARG A 60 6.54 -24.45 -0.14
C ARG A 60 5.57 -25.64 -0.23
N PRO A 61 4.33 -25.51 -0.70
CA PRO A 61 3.39 -26.63 -0.82
C PRO A 61 3.85 -27.68 -1.83
N GLN A 62 4.40 -27.26 -2.98
CA GLN A 62 4.86 -28.17 -4.02
C GLN A 62 6.07 -29.00 -3.55
N ILE A 63 6.99 -28.38 -2.82
CA ILE A 63 8.13 -29.08 -2.18
C ILE A 63 7.59 -30.07 -1.15
N THR A 64 6.67 -29.65 -0.28
CA THR A 64 6.10 -30.55 0.75
C THR A 64 5.46 -31.78 0.10
N ALA A 65 4.60 -31.58 -0.89
CA ALA A 65 3.97 -32.69 -1.62
C ALA A 65 4.99 -33.63 -2.29
N SER A 66 6.06 -33.08 -2.89
CA SER A 66 7.10 -33.87 -3.53
C SER A 66 7.93 -34.68 -2.53
N LEU A 67 8.22 -34.13 -1.35
CA LEU A 67 8.93 -34.83 -0.29
C LEU A 67 8.09 -35.95 0.32
N GLU A 68 6.82 -35.67 0.61
CA GLU A 68 5.86 -36.64 1.11
C GLU A 68 5.68 -37.81 0.15
N ALA A 69 5.54 -37.55 -1.15
CA ALA A 69 5.46 -38.58 -2.19
C ALA A 69 6.73 -39.44 -2.28
N ALA A 70 7.88 -38.93 -1.84
CA ALA A 70 9.14 -39.66 -1.75
C ALA A 70 9.37 -40.32 -0.38
N GLY A 71 8.43 -40.22 0.56
CA GLY A 71 8.57 -40.73 1.93
C GLY A 71 9.57 -39.94 2.78
N LEU A 72 9.90 -38.71 2.39
CA LEU A 72 10.79 -37.83 3.12
C LEU A 72 10.01 -36.92 4.05
N VAL A 73 10.43 -36.80 5.31
CA VAL A 73 9.80 -35.93 6.31
C VAL A 73 10.31 -34.50 6.15
N SER A 74 9.39 -33.51 6.13
CA SER A 74 9.74 -32.10 6.19
C SER A 74 9.84 -31.66 7.66
N GLU A 75 11.06 -31.37 8.10
CA GLU A 75 11.31 -30.82 9.44
C GLU A 75 11.47 -29.30 9.35
N TYR A 76 10.89 -28.58 10.31
CA TYR A 76 11.00 -27.13 10.43
C TYR A 76 11.53 -26.74 11.80
N HIS A 77 12.40 -25.75 11.84
CA HIS A 77 12.79 -25.08 13.06
C HIS A 77 12.78 -23.57 12.84
N ARG A 78 12.02 -22.84 13.67
CA ARG A 78 11.80 -21.38 13.53
C ARG A 78 11.37 -21.00 12.10
N ASP A 79 10.34 -21.65 11.60
CA ASP A 79 9.71 -21.46 10.28
C ASP A 79 10.64 -21.73 9.07
N LEU A 80 11.88 -22.09 9.29
CA LEU A 80 12.80 -22.52 8.25
C LEU A 80 12.79 -24.04 8.13
N ARG A 81 12.64 -24.53 6.89
CA ARG A 81 12.77 -25.97 6.60
C ARG A 81 14.20 -26.38 6.77
N ILE A 82 14.46 -27.43 7.53
CA ILE A 82 15.76 -28.13 7.53
C ILE A 82 15.85 -28.91 6.22
N THR A 83 16.91 -28.67 5.45
CA THR A 83 17.03 -29.23 4.08
C THR A 83 18.19 -30.21 4.01
N PRO A 84 17.99 -31.54 4.30
CA PRO A 84 18.99 -32.58 4.06
C PRO A 84 19.31 -32.69 2.57
N ALA A 85 20.48 -33.30 2.25
CA ALA A 85 20.91 -33.51 0.86
C ALA A 85 19.86 -34.26 0.02
N ALA A 86 19.25 -35.31 0.58
CA ALA A 86 18.20 -36.09 -0.09
C ALA A 86 16.95 -35.21 -0.43
N SER A 87 16.59 -34.30 0.49
CA SER A 87 15.51 -33.35 0.26
C SER A 87 15.87 -32.31 -0.81
N LEU A 88 17.11 -31.81 -0.81
CA LEU A 88 17.57 -30.85 -1.81
C LEU A 88 17.51 -31.44 -3.23
N GLU A 89 17.85 -32.72 -3.42
CA GLU A 89 17.76 -33.40 -4.72
C GLU A 89 16.31 -33.44 -5.26
N ARG A 90 15.32 -33.48 -4.37
CA ARG A 90 13.91 -33.41 -4.74
C ARG A 90 13.42 -31.99 -4.93
N ILE A 91 13.93 -31.02 -4.18
CA ILE A 91 13.57 -29.61 -4.25
C ILE A 91 13.99 -28.98 -5.58
N LYS A 92 15.21 -29.24 -6.05
CA LYS A 92 15.75 -28.67 -7.29
C LYS A 92 14.82 -28.86 -8.50
N PRO A 93 14.37 -30.08 -8.85
CA PRO A 93 13.49 -30.29 -10.00
C PRO A 93 12.11 -29.65 -9.81
N VAL A 94 11.55 -29.63 -8.58
CA VAL A 94 10.27 -28.98 -8.29
C VAL A 94 10.35 -27.48 -8.58
N VAL A 95 11.37 -26.81 -8.04
CA VAL A 95 11.56 -25.36 -8.23
C VAL A 95 11.86 -25.02 -9.69
N ALA A 96 12.69 -25.84 -10.36
CA ALA A 96 12.99 -25.65 -11.78
C ALA A 96 11.75 -25.84 -12.66
N GLY A 97 10.90 -26.83 -12.36
CA GLY A 97 9.63 -27.06 -13.05
C GLY A 97 8.69 -25.89 -12.94
N LEU A 98 8.48 -25.35 -11.74
CA LEU A 98 7.66 -24.15 -11.53
C LEU A 98 8.19 -22.94 -12.30
N SER A 99 9.51 -22.76 -12.35
CA SER A 99 10.08 -21.66 -13.14
C SER A 99 9.80 -21.82 -14.64
N VAL A 100 9.87 -23.06 -15.18
CA VAL A 100 9.53 -23.36 -16.60
C VAL A 100 8.06 -23.15 -16.87
N GLU A 101 7.17 -23.52 -15.95
CA GLU A 101 5.74 -23.27 -16.07
C GLU A 101 5.43 -21.76 -16.11
N LEU A 102 6.10 -20.96 -15.29
CA LEU A 102 5.97 -19.50 -15.32
C LEU A 102 6.46 -18.92 -16.65
N GLU A 103 7.61 -19.37 -17.17
CA GLU A 103 8.11 -18.98 -18.49
C GLU A 103 7.06 -19.28 -19.58
N ALA A 104 6.47 -20.48 -19.54
CA ALA A 104 5.44 -20.87 -20.52
C ALA A 104 4.19 -19.97 -20.42
N ARG A 105 3.70 -19.68 -19.20
CA ARG A 105 2.52 -18.83 -18.99
C ARG A 105 2.75 -17.39 -19.48
N PHE A 106 3.90 -16.79 -19.22
CA PHE A 106 4.23 -15.47 -19.73
C PHE A 106 4.52 -15.43 -21.24
N THR A 107 4.76 -16.57 -21.87
CA THR A 107 4.93 -16.68 -23.33
C THR A 107 3.60 -16.75 -24.07
N MET A 108 2.48 -17.02 -23.39
CA MET A 108 1.16 -17.11 -24.02
C MET A 108 0.77 -15.76 -24.66
N GLY A 109 0.53 -15.78 -25.97
CA GLY A 109 0.10 -14.61 -26.73
C GLY A 109 -1.16 -14.91 -27.54
N LEU A 110 -2.11 -15.67 -26.97
CA LEU A 110 -3.33 -16.11 -27.67
C LEU A 110 -4.14 -14.91 -28.16
N SER A 111 -4.63 -15.01 -29.40
CA SER A 111 -5.60 -14.05 -29.94
C SER A 111 -6.84 -14.01 -29.04
N ASN A 112 -7.37 -12.82 -28.79
CA ASN A 112 -8.49 -12.58 -27.88
C ASN A 112 -8.18 -12.80 -26.38
N SER A 113 -6.93 -12.87 -26.00
CA SER A 113 -6.50 -12.83 -24.59
C SER A 113 -5.92 -11.47 -24.22
N PRO A 114 -5.88 -11.10 -22.92
CA PRO A 114 -5.19 -9.87 -22.46
C PRO A 114 -3.71 -9.85 -22.79
N MET A 115 -3.11 -11.01 -23.13
CA MET A 115 -1.69 -11.17 -23.48
C MET A 115 -1.42 -10.97 -24.98
N HIS A 116 -2.44 -10.75 -25.80
CA HIS A 116 -2.26 -10.61 -27.26
C HIS A 116 -1.33 -9.45 -27.59
N GLY A 117 -0.22 -9.75 -28.26
CA GLY A 117 0.80 -8.76 -28.64
C GLY A 117 1.69 -8.25 -27.52
N ALA A 118 1.66 -8.84 -26.32
CA ALA A 118 2.43 -8.36 -25.17
C ALA A 118 3.96 -8.59 -25.31
N ASP A 119 4.42 -9.55 -26.13
CA ASP A 119 5.85 -9.92 -26.34
C ASP A 119 6.69 -9.88 -25.05
N ILE A 120 6.28 -10.66 -24.06
CA ILE A 120 6.93 -10.69 -22.76
C ILE A 120 8.06 -11.70 -22.75
N ARG A 121 9.24 -11.25 -22.32
CA ARG A 121 10.42 -12.09 -22.11
C ARG A 121 10.70 -12.20 -20.61
N LEU A 122 10.69 -13.42 -20.11
CA LEU A 122 11.04 -13.76 -18.73
C LEU A 122 12.48 -14.26 -18.69
N VAL A 123 13.32 -13.62 -17.87
CA VAL A 123 14.74 -13.97 -17.73
C VAL A 123 14.99 -14.47 -16.31
N ARG A 124 15.63 -15.62 -16.18
CA ARG A 124 16.12 -16.16 -14.93
C ARG A 124 17.63 -16.44 -14.99
N GLY A 125 18.26 -16.55 -13.83
CA GLY A 125 19.69 -16.82 -13.75
C GLY A 125 20.20 -16.89 -12.31
N ASN A 126 21.51 -16.89 -12.15
CA ASN A 126 22.18 -16.95 -10.85
C ASN A 126 22.28 -15.57 -10.17
N PHE A 127 21.17 -14.87 -10.08
CA PHE A 127 21.11 -13.53 -9.50
C PHE A 127 21.19 -13.51 -7.97
N VAL A 128 21.00 -14.65 -7.30
CA VAL A 128 21.01 -14.79 -5.84
C VAL A 128 22.21 -15.60 -5.39
N THR A 129 23.17 -14.94 -4.73
CA THR A 129 24.23 -15.65 -4.01
C THR A 129 23.75 -15.97 -2.60
N ALA A 130 23.87 -17.25 -2.24
CA ALA A 130 23.48 -17.77 -0.94
C ALA A 130 24.68 -18.02 -0.02
N LYS A 131 24.39 -18.15 1.27
CA LYS A 131 25.26 -18.70 2.31
C LYS A 131 24.44 -19.67 3.15
N PRO A 132 25.06 -20.72 3.74
CA PRO A 132 24.34 -21.63 4.64
C PRO A 132 23.78 -20.86 5.86
N VAL A 133 22.65 -21.31 6.38
CA VAL A 133 22.19 -20.92 7.72
C VAL A 133 23.18 -21.41 8.78
N GLY A 134 23.70 -22.63 8.60
CA GLY A 134 24.62 -23.25 9.52
C GLY A 134 23.92 -23.89 10.71
N VAL A 135 24.63 -23.97 11.83
CA VAL A 135 24.11 -24.56 13.07
C VAL A 135 23.66 -23.46 14.02
N HIS A 136 22.39 -23.48 14.43
CA HIS A 136 21.84 -22.55 15.41
C HIS A 136 21.17 -23.31 16.56
N ASN A 137 21.56 -23.03 17.80
CA ASN A 137 21.02 -23.67 19.00
C ASN A 137 21.09 -25.22 18.93
N GLY A 138 22.15 -25.76 18.35
CA GLY A 138 22.36 -27.22 18.21
C GLY A 138 21.62 -27.86 17.02
N VAL A 139 20.84 -27.10 16.25
CA VAL A 139 20.16 -27.59 15.05
C VAL A 139 20.97 -27.23 13.81
N ASP A 140 21.38 -28.22 13.04
CA ASP A 140 22.05 -28.06 11.75
C ASP A 140 21.00 -27.94 10.63
N TYR A 141 20.98 -26.80 9.95
CA TYR A 141 20.05 -26.52 8.85
C TYR A 141 20.50 -27.11 7.51
N GLN A 142 21.69 -27.68 7.45
CA GLN A 142 22.26 -28.33 6.27
C GLN A 142 22.23 -27.44 5.02
N TYR A 143 21.46 -27.80 3.98
CA TYR A 143 21.34 -27.03 2.72
C TYR A 143 20.26 -25.95 2.76
N THR A 144 19.77 -25.57 3.91
CA THR A 144 18.98 -24.36 4.06
C THR A 144 19.91 -23.16 4.08
N GLY A 145 19.65 -22.21 3.19
CA GLY A 145 20.47 -21.02 3.03
C GLY A 145 19.77 -19.74 3.41
N LYS A 146 20.56 -18.69 3.43
CA LYS A 146 20.14 -17.28 3.49
C LYS A 146 20.72 -16.51 2.33
N VAL A 147 20.08 -15.42 1.95
CA VAL A 147 20.61 -14.50 0.95
C VAL A 147 21.91 -13.88 1.48
N ARG A 148 22.98 -14.01 0.71
CA ARG A 148 24.24 -13.33 0.96
C ARG A 148 24.34 -12.05 0.14
N ARG A 149 23.84 -12.09 -1.11
CA ARG A 149 23.91 -10.98 -2.06
C ARG A 149 22.90 -11.16 -3.18
N ILE A 150 22.23 -10.08 -3.52
CA ILE A 150 21.47 -9.95 -4.78
C ILE A 150 22.35 -9.23 -5.81
N HIS A 151 22.48 -9.79 -7.00
CA HIS A 151 23.23 -9.18 -8.11
C HIS A 151 22.39 -8.09 -8.79
N HIS A 152 22.08 -7.01 -8.07
CA HIS A 152 21.16 -5.95 -8.50
C HIS A 152 21.55 -5.32 -9.83
N GLN A 153 22.83 -5.10 -10.11
CA GLN A 153 23.28 -4.53 -11.38
C GLN A 153 22.92 -5.42 -12.59
N ALA A 154 23.07 -6.74 -12.43
CA ALA A 154 22.70 -7.70 -13.47
C ALA A 154 21.18 -7.72 -13.69
N ILE A 155 20.40 -7.65 -12.61
CA ILE A 155 18.93 -7.53 -12.68
C ILE A 155 18.53 -6.22 -13.35
N GLN A 156 19.09 -5.08 -12.93
CA GLN A 156 18.79 -3.77 -13.51
C GLN A 156 19.07 -3.73 -15.02
N LYS A 157 20.14 -4.40 -15.49
CA LYS A 157 20.43 -4.51 -16.91
C LYS A 157 19.32 -5.24 -17.66
N GLN A 158 18.81 -6.35 -17.12
CA GLN A 158 17.68 -7.07 -17.72
C GLN A 158 16.39 -6.23 -17.76
N LEU A 159 16.11 -5.51 -16.65
CA LEU A 159 14.97 -4.61 -16.58
C LEU A 159 15.07 -3.43 -17.55
N ALA A 160 16.29 -2.95 -17.84
CA ALA A 160 16.53 -1.90 -18.82
C ALA A 160 16.32 -2.37 -20.28
N GLU A 161 16.47 -3.67 -20.53
CA GLU A 161 16.16 -4.33 -21.80
C GLU A 161 14.67 -4.78 -21.89
N ASP A 162 13.84 -4.24 -21.02
CA ASP A 162 12.40 -4.53 -20.92
C ASP A 162 12.05 -6.00 -20.62
N ASN A 163 12.96 -6.78 -20.05
CA ASN A 163 12.69 -8.14 -19.60
C ASN A 163 12.02 -8.16 -18.23
N LEU A 164 11.15 -9.14 -17.96
CA LEU A 164 10.79 -9.53 -16.62
C LEU A 164 11.91 -10.38 -16.03
N VAL A 165 12.25 -10.18 -14.76
CA VAL A 165 13.24 -11.00 -14.07
C VAL A 165 12.54 -11.94 -13.11
N LEU A 166 12.82 -13.25 -13.23
CA LEU A 166 12.28 -14.27 -12.33
C LEU A 166 13.39 -14.77 -11.39
N LEU A 167 13.12 -14.70 -10.11
CA LEU A 167 13.92 -15.29 -9.04
C LEU A 167 13.15 -16.47 -8.43
N SER A 168 13.85 -17.56 -8.18
CA SER A 168 13.29 -18.72 -7.48
C SER A 168 13.80 -18.78 -6.04
N ASN A 169 13.22 -19.62 -5.22
CA ASN A 169 13.70 -19.88 -3.85
C ASN A 169 14.97 -20.77 -3.77
N LEU A 170 15.77 -20.81 -4.83
CA LEU A 170 17.11 -21.38 -4.81
C LEU A 170 18.18 -20.29 -4.92
N GLY A 171 19.26 -20.47 -4.18
CA GLY A 171 20.46 -19.64 -4.27
C GLY A 171 21.72 -20.46 -4.41
N TYR A 172 22.79 -19.81 -4.86
CA TYR A 172 24.05 -20.47 -5.19
C TYR A 172 25.17 -19.92 -4.33
N SER A 173 25.98 -20.80 -3.72
CA SER A 173 27.20 -20.37 -3.04
C SER A 173 28.31 -20.05 -4.05
N VAL A 174 29.33 -19.34 -3.58
CA VAL A 174 30.54 -19.08 -4.39
C VAL A 174 31.35 -20.35 -4.65
N THR A 175 31.08 -21.43 -3.91
CA THR A 175 31.69 -22.74 -4.07
C THR A 175 30.91 -23.68 -4.99
N GLY A 176 29.77 -23.18 -5.56
CA GLY A 176 28.94 -23.91 -6.52
C GLY A 176 27.84 -24.79 -5.89
N GLU A 177 27.63 -24.70 -4.59
CA GLU A 177 26.56 -25.43 -3.92
C GLU A 177 25.20 -24.70 -4.09
N VAL A 178 24.12 -25.48 -4.09
CA VAL A 178 22.75 -24.98 -4.16
C VAL A 178 22.12 -25.01 -2.77
N PHE A 179 21.44 -23.95 -2.40
CA PHE A 179 20.71 -23.82 -1.14
C PHE A 179 19.24 -23.54 -1.38
N ASN A 180 18.40 -24.13 -0.51
CA ASN A 180 16.98 -23.80 -0.41
C ASN A 180 16.81 -22.57 0.49
N LEU A 181 16.22 -21.50 -0.02
CA LEU A 181 16.02 -20.22 0.68
C LEU A 181 14.53 -19.94 0.89
N SER A 182 14.22 -18.99 1.78
CA SER A 182 12.87 -18.40 1.85
C SER A 182 12.64 -17.48 0.64
N ALA A 183 11.49 -17.64 -0.01
CA ALA A 183 11.08 -16.76 -1.10
C ALA A 183 10.79 -15.33 -0.60
N GLU A 184 10.27 -15.21 0.61
CA GLU A 184 10.03 -13.95 1.29
C GLU A 184 11.33 -13.18 1.53
N GLU A 185 12.39 -13.89 2.00
CA GLU A 185 13.72 -13.29 2.17
C GLU A 185 14.28 -12.81 0.82
N ILE A 186 14.18 -13.63 -0.23
CA ILE A 186 14.66 -13.24 -1.57
C ILE A 186 13.91 -12.02 -2.10
N ALA A 187 12.57 -11.98 -1.97
CA ALA A 187 11.77 -10.86 -2.42
C ALA A 187 12.14 -9.57 -1.67
N THR A 188 12.30 -9.67 -0.37
CA THR A 188 12.69 -8.54 0.48
C THR A 188 14.09 -8.03 0.15
N GLU A 189 15.07 -8.92 0.09
CA GLU A 189 16.46 -8.55 -0.23
C GLU A 189 16.60 -8.02 -1.66
N ALA A 190 15.80 -8.56 -2.60
CA ALA A 190 15.74 -8.01 -3.97
C ALA A 190 15.14 -6.60 -3.99
N ALA A 191 14.04 -6.37 -3.25
CA ALA A 191 13.43 -5.06 -3.15
C ALA A 191 14.38 -4.02 -2.54
N ILE A 192 15.10 -4.38 -1.48
CA ILE A 192 16.10 -3.53 -0.83
C ILE A 192 17.26 -3.24 -1.79
N ALA A 193 17.86 -4.27 -2.39
CA ALA A 193 19.03 -4.11 -3.24
C ALA A 193 18.77 -3.32 -4.53
N LEU A 194 17.54 -3.37 -5.05
CA LEU A 194 17.10 -2.65 -6.24
C LEU A 194 16.58 -1.25 -5.94
N GLY A 195 16.36 -0.89 -4.67
CA GLY A 195 15.63 0.33 -4.31
C GLY A 195 14.23 0.32 -4.91
N ALA A 196 13.52 -0.80 -4.78
CA ALA A 196 12.22 -0.97 -5.40
C ALA A 196 11.20 0.05 -4.85
N GLU A 197 10.37 0.59 -5.73
CA GLU A 197 9.27 1.50 -5.36
C GLU A 197 8.23 0.78 -4.52
N LYS A 198 7.93 -0.47 -4.87
CA LYS A 198 6.95 -1.30 -4.17
C LYS A 198 7.46 -2.74 -4.00
N LEU A 199 7.22 -3.30 -2.81
CA LEU A 199 7.24 -4.75 -2.58
C LEU A 199 5.78 -5.22 -2.49
N ILE A 200 5.39 -6.14 -3.36
CA ILE A 200 4.04 -6.69 -3.43
C ILE A 200 4.09 -8.15 -2.99
N LEU A 201 3.33 -8.46 -1.95
CA LEU A 201 3.25 -9.78 -1.34
C LEU A 201 1.84 -10.34 -1.58
N LEU A 202 1.73 -11.35 -2.42
CA LEU A 202 0.45 -11.98 -2.68
C LEU A 202 0.10 -12.96 -1.56
N VAL A 203 -1.02 -12.70 -0.88
CA VAL A 203 -1.51 -13.40 0.31
C VAL A 203 -2.90 -14.02 0.08
N PRO A 204 -3.35 -15.00 0.89
CA PRO A 204 -4.62 -15.70 0.66
C PRO A 204 -5.88 -14.88 0.96
N THR A 205 -5.77 -13.83 1.76
CA THR A 205 -6.88 -12.93 2.16
C THR A 205 -6.77 -11.59 1.44
N ALA A 206 -7.76 -10.73 1.56
CA ALA A 206 -7.74 -9.38 0.98
C ALA A 206 -6.54 -8.54 1.48
N GLY A 207 -5.93 -8.95 2.58
CA GLY A 207 -4.84 -8.29 3.27
C GLY A 207 -4.87 -8.70 4.74
N VAL A 208 -4.49 -7.81 5.64
CA VAL A 208 -4.60 -8.01 7.09
C VAL A 208 -6.03 -7.72 7.53
N ILE A 209 -6.65 -8.69 8.18
CA ILE A 209 -8.02 -8.60 8.69
C ILE A 209 -7.96 -8.42 10.21
N ASN A 210 -8.70 -7.44 10.75
CA ASN A 210 -8.78 -7.21 12.20
C ASN A 210 -9.74 -8.22 12.89
N SER A 211 -9.83 -8.15 14.21
CA SER A 211 -10.72 -9.01 15.02
C SER A 211 -12.22 -8.82 14.73
N GLU A 212 -12.60 -7.74 14.06
CA GLU A 212 -13.98 -7.44 13.65
C GLU A 212 -14.30 -7.96 12.24
N GLY A 213 -13.32 -8.59 11.58
CA GLY A 213 -13.47 -9.10 10.21
C GLY A 213 -13.30 -8.03 9.13
N GLU A 214 -12.78 -6.85 9.46
CA GLU A 214 -12.58 -5.76 8.53
C GLU A 214 -11.13 -5.72 8.00
N LEU A 215 -10.98 -5.33 6.73
CA LEU A 215 -9.67 -5.13 6.10
C LEU A 215 -8.98 -3.89 6.69
N VAL A 216 -7.76 -4.07 7.17
CA VAL A 216 -6.88 -2.97 7.57
C VAL A 216 -6.10 -2.48 6.36
N THR A 217 -6.58 -1.43 5.71
CA THR A 217 -6.00 -0.93 4.46
C THR A 217 -4.66 -0.21 4.64
N ALA A 218 -4.43 0.40 5.81
CA ALA A 218 -3.19 1.10 6.14
C ALA A 218 -2.62 0.59 7.46
N LEU A 219 -1.37 0.17 7.44
CA LEU A 219 -0.66 -0.35 8.59
C LEU A 219 0.47 0.61 9.00
N SER A 220 0.50 0.97 10.28
CA SER A 220 1.71 1.50 10.89
C SER A 220 2.72 0.37 11.15
N GLU A 221 4.00 0.72 11.38
CA GLU A 221 5.00 -0.28 11.80
C GLU A 221 4.58 -1.03 13.07
N ALA A 222 3.98 -0.31 14.03
CA ALA A 222 3.52 -0.89 15.29
C ALA A 222 2.36 -1.89 15.06
N ASP A 223 1.38 -1.52 14.24
CA ASP A 223 0.26 -2.40 13.90
C ASP A 223 0.74 -3.64 13.16
N ALA A 224 1.62 -3.47 12.16
CA ALA A 224 2.18 -4.58 11.41
C ALA A 224 2.94 -5.58 12.30
N ARG A 225 3.69 -5.09 13.30
CA ARG A 225 4.37 -5.95 14.29
C ARG A 225 3.35 -6.70 15.16
N ALA A 226 2.34 -6.00 15.68
CA ALA A 226 1.31 -6.60 16.53
C ALA A 226 0.52 -7.69 15.78
N PHE A 227 0.09 -7.41 14.54
CA PHE A 227 -0.60 -8.41 13.70
C PHE A 227 0.30 -9.60 13.37
N ARG A 228 1.57 -9.36 12.99
CA ARG A 228 2.53 -10.45 12.72
C ARG A 228 2.64 -11.39 13.91
N ASP A 229 2.85 -10.86 15.10
CA ASP A 229 3.09 -11.65 16.31
C ASP A 229 1.83 -12.44 16.70
N THR A 230 0.64 -11.83 16.60
CA THR A 230 -0.64 -12.52 16.83
C THR A 230 -0.88 -13.64 15.81
N LEU A 231 -0.64 -13.38 14.52
CA LEU A 231 -0.86 -14.37 13.46
C LEU A 231 0.19 -15.49 13.45
N ALA A 232 1.40 -15.25 13.98
CA ALA A 232 2.42 -16.28 14.14
C ALA A 232 2.03 -17.38 15.15
N GLU A 233 1.15 -17.07 16.10
CA GLU A 233 0.65 -18.04 17.07
C GLU A 233 -0.52 -18.88 16.52
N ALA A 234 -1.10 -18.49 15.40
CA ALA A 234 -2.19 -19.22 14.74
C ALA A 234 -1.67 -20.48 14.05
N SER A 235 -2.48 -21.53 14.06
CA SER A 235 -2.13 -22.84 13.49
C SER A 235 -2.55 -23.03 12.03
N ASP A 236 -3.40 -22.12 11.51
CA ASP A 236 -3.87 -22.20 10.13
C ASP A 236 -2.86 -21.63 9.14
N ALA A 237 -2.85 -22.18 7.92
CA ALA A 237 -1.88 -21.86 6.88
C ALA A 237 -2.03 -20.41 6.37
N ASP A 238 -3.24 -19.89 6.30
CA ASP A 238 -3.52 -18.54 5.81
C ASP A 238 -2.93 -17.49 6.77
N SER A 239 -3.15 -17.65 8.08
CA SER A 239 -2.57 -16.79 9.12
C SER A 239 -1.05 -16.82 9.12
N GLN A 240 -0.45 -18.00 8.98
CA GLN A 240 1.01 -18.13 8.89
C GLN A 240 1.57 -17.47 7.64
N CYS A 241 0.91 -17.61 6.49
CA CYS A 241 1.30 -16.93 5.25
C CYS A 241 1.32 -15.39 5.43
N ILE A 242 0.27 -14.83 6.05
CA ILE A 242 0.19 -13.39 6.31
C ILE A 242 1.25 -12.94 7.32
N SER A 243 1.52 -13.72 8.36
CA SER A 243 2.58 -13.44 9.34
C SER A 243 3.95 -13.37 8.69
N HIS A 244 4.27 -14.32 7.81
CA HIS A 244 5.53 -14.32 7.03
C HIS A 244 5.60 -13.09 6.09
N ALA A 245 4.50 -12.77 5.40
CA ALA A 245 4.42 -11.60 4.54
C ALA A 245 4.61 -10.29 5.33
N LEU A 246 4.01 -10.17 6.52
CA LEU A 246 4.22 -9.02 7.42
C LEU A 246 5.67 -8.94 7.90
N GLY A 247 6.31 -10.08 8.21
CA GLY A 247 7.73 -10.15 8.54
C GLY A 247 8.62 -9.62 7.41
N ALA A 248 8.35 -10.02 6.17
CA ALA A 248 9.02 -9.54 4.97
C ALA A 248 8.80 -8.04 4.75
N ALA A 249 7.56 -7.57 4.87
CA ALA A 249 7.19 -6.16 4.73
C ALA A 249 7.89 -5.29 5.78
N LEU A 250 7.93 -5.71 7.06
CA LEU A 250 8.61 -5.00 8.15
C LEU A 250 10.13 -4.94 7.93
N HIS A 251 10.74 -6.01 7.43
CA HIS A 251 12.15 -6.02 7.12
C HIS A 251 12.48 -5.07 5.95
N ALA A 252 11.67 -5.09 4.89
CA ALA A 252 11.77 -4.17 3.78
C ALA A 252 11.62 -2.71 4.22
N TYR A 253 10.60 -2.43 5.04
CA TYR A 253 10.34 -1.12 5.63
C TYR A 253 11.54 -0.60 6.41
N SER A 254 12.13 -1.41 7.28
CA SER A 254 13.29 -1.02 8.10
C SER A 254 14.52 -0.73 7.25
N ASN A 255 14.63 -1.31 6.04
CA ASN A 255 15.77 -1.19 5.13
C ASN A 255 15.53 -0.30 3.90
N GLY A 256 14.51 0.57 3.94
CA GLY A 256 14.36 1.65 2.97
C GLY A 256 13.42 1.40 1.80
N VAL A 257 12.71 0.27 1.77
CA VAL A 257 11.58 0.10 0.86
C VAL A 257 10.40 0.90 1.40
N HIS A 258 9.93 1.88 0.63
CA HIS A 258 8.94 2.83 1.10
C HIS A 258 7.55 2.22 1.25
N ARG A 259 7.16 1.28 0.38
CA ARG A 259 5.80 0.72 0.30
C ARG A 259 5.82 -0.78 0.13
N SER A 260 5.15 -1.49 1.05
CA SER A 260 4.93 -2.94 0.97
C SER A 260 3.43 -3.21 1.01
N HIS A 261 2.92 -3.91 -0.02
CA HIS A 261 1.49 -4.21 -0.19
C HIS A 261 1.24 -5.70 0.05
N LEU A 262 0.23 -6.01 0.85
CA LEU A 262 -0.32 -7.36 0.99
C LEU A 262 -1.63 -7.41 0.23
N ILE A 263 -1.73 -8.23 -0.82
CA ILE A 263 -2.84 -8.25 -1.79
C ILE A 263 -3.32 -9.68 -1.99
N SER A 264 -4.63 -9.89 -2.07
CA SER A 264 -5.19 -11.22 -2.30
C SER A 264 -4.76 -11.81 -3.64
N PHE A 265 -4.28 -13.06 -3.61
CA PHE A 265 -4.13 -13.84 -4.82
C PHE A 265 -5.43 -14.59 -5.23
N ARG A 266 -6.40 -14.73 -4.32
CA ARG A 266 -7.68 -15.40 -4.57
C ARG A 266 -8.71 -14.51 -5.27
N GLU A 267 -8.53 -13.19 -5.21
CA GLU A 267 -9.50 -12.25 -5.77
C GLU A 267 -9.05 -11.73 -7.14
N ASN A 268 -9.88 -11.92 -8.15
CA ASN A 268 -9.62 -11.45 -9.50
C ASN A 268 -9.53 -9.91 -9.56
N GLY A 269 -8.43 -9.42 -10.12
CA GLY A 269 -8.17 -7.99 -10.29
C GLY A 269 -7.79 -7.25 -9.00
N ALA A 270 -7.55 -7.94 -7.87
CA ALA A 270 -7.11 -7.31 -6.62
C ALA A 270 -5.82 -6.50 -6.82
N LEU A 271 -4.86 -7.02 -7.59
CA LEU A 271 -3.61 -6.34 -7.90
C LEU A 271 -3.84 -5.01 -8.64
N LEU A 272 -4.69 -5.00 -9.64
CA LEU A 272 -5.01 -3.78 -10.39
C LEU A 272 -5.83 -2.79 -9.56
N LYS A 273 -6.79 -3.28 -8.78
CA LYS A 273 -7.56 -2.43 -7.87
C LYS A 273 -6.65 -1.75 -6.85
N GLU A 274 -5.70 -2.48 -6.27
CA GLU A 274 -4.73 -1.90 -5.33
C GLU A 274 -3.87 -0.82 -5.97
N LEU A 275 -3.38 -1.04 -7.18
CA LEU A 275 -2.40 -0.16 -7.81
C LEU A 275 -3.01 1.02 -8.58
N PHE A 276 -4.27 0.92 -9.00
CA PHE A 276 -4.91 1.92 -9.88
C PHE A 276 -6.18 2.54 -9.32
N THR A 277 -6.48 2.32 -8.04
CA THR A 277 -7.59 3.00 -7.37
C THR A 277 -7.14 3.71 -6.10
N ARG A 278 -7.85 4.78 -5.74
CA ARG A 278 -7.55 5.60 -4.56
C ARG A 278 -7.66 4.85 -3.24
N LEU A 279 -8.61 3.93 -3.15
CA LEU A 279 -8.91 3.22 -1.89
C LEU A 279 -7.98 2.04 -1.67
N GLY A 280 -7.29 1.60 -2.73
CA GLY A 280 -6.59 0.32 -2.70
C GLY A 280 -7.55 -0.87 -2.54
N HIS A 281 -7.02 -2.06 -2.42
CA HIS A 281 -7.78 -3.30 -2.23
C HIS A 281 -6.98 -4.33 -1.41
N GLY A 282 -5.99 -3.87 -0.69
CA GLY A 282 -5.07 -4.64 0.13
C GLY A 282 -4.71 -3.93 1.43
N SER A 283 -3.66 -4.40 2.08
CA SER A 283 -3.05 -3.73 3.22
C SER A 283 -1.71 -3.15 2.82
N LEU A 284 -1.50 -1.89 3.10
CA LEU A 284 -0.26 -1.18 2.79
C LEU A 284 0.49 -0.84 4.08
N LEU A 285 1.75 -1.27 4.16
CA LEU A 285 2.74 -0.78 5.11
C LEU A 285 3.62 0.26 4.40
N SER A 286 3.59 1.52 4.85
CA SER A 286 4.35 2.61 4.25
C SER A 286 5.10 3.45 5.29
N LYS A 287 6.31 3.94 4.92
CA LYS A 287 7.07 4.94 5.71
C LYS A 287 6.47 6.33 5.60
N ASP A 288 5.94 6.63 4.44
CA ASP A 288 5.26 7.88 4.25
C ASP A 288 3.92 7.80 4.99
N SER A 289 3.59 8.82 5.76
CA SER A 289 2.21 8.96 6.20
C SER A 289 1.37 8.88 4.92
N PHE A 290 0.43 7.96 4.86
CA PHE A 290 -0.40 7.62 3.69
C PHE A 290 -0.97 8.86 2.99
N ASP A 291 -1.00 9.94 3.75
CA ASP A 291 -1.49 11.25 3.39
C ASP A 291 -0.53 12.34 3.89
N LEU A 292 -0.15 13.20 3.00
CA LEU A 292 0.65 14.38 3.32
C LEU A 292 -0.28 15.52 3.76
N LEU A 293 -0.38 15.73 5.07
CA LEU A 293 -1.03 16.93 5.62
C LEU A 293 -0.07 18.12 5.53
N ARG A 294 -0.40 19.10 4.70
CA ARG A 294 0.43 20.27 4.44
C ARG A 294 -0.40 21.54 4.18
N PRO A 295 0.20 22.73 4.27
CA PRO A 295 -0.42 23.94 3.70
C PRO A 295 -0.73 23.74 2.22
N ALA A 296 -1.87 24.28 1.78
CA ALA A 296 -2.24 24.28 0.37
C ALA A 296 -1.39 25.28 -0.44
N SER A 297 -1.28 25.00 -1.73
CA SER A 297 -0.66 25.89 -2.72
C SER A 297 -1.64 26.16 -3.87
N VAL A 298 -1.35 27.13 -4.70
CA VAL A 298 -2.21 27.47 -5.87
C VAL A 298 -2.40 26.29 -6.80
N THR A 299 -1.44 25.37 -6.88
CA THR A 299 -1.53 24.14 -7.68
C THR A 299 -2.57 23.16 -7.17
N ASP A 300 -3.00 23.27 -5.90
CA ASP A 300 -4.00 22.39 -5.28
C ASP A 300 -5.45 22.88 -5.54
N VAL A 301 -5.63 24.09 -6.02
CA VAL A 301 -6.95 24.69 -6.24
C VAL A 301 -7.88 23.81 -7.08
N PRO A 302 -7.44 23.19 -8.20
CA PRO A 302 -8.29 22.27 -8.94
C PRO A 302 -8.77 21.06 -8.12
N GLY A 303 -7.89 20.50 -7.29
CA GLY A 303 -8.22 19.38 -6.39
C GLY A 303 -9.19 19.80 -5.28
N ILE A 304 -9.01 20.99 -4.71
CA ILE A 304 -9.92 21.57 -3.71
C ILE A 304 -11.29 21.79 -4.32
N ILE A 305 -11.38 22.40 -5.52
CA ILE A 305 -12.65 22.62 -6.23
C ILE A 305 -13.38 21.29 -6.43
N HIS A 306 -12.71 20.30 -6.98
CA HIS A 306 -13.31 18.97 -7.20
C HIS A 306 -13.89 18.36 -5.91
N LEU A 307 -13.24 18.60 -4.77
CA LEU A 307 -13.65 18.10 -3.46
C LEU A 307 -14.84 18.86 -2.87
N ILE A 308 -14.93 20.20 -3.07
CA ILE A 308 -15.97 21.05 -2.47
C ILE A 308 -17.20 21.22 -3.35
N GLU A 309 -17.07 21.16 -4.67
CA GLU A 309 -18.17 21.38 -5.64
C GLU A 309 -19.42 20.52 -5.35
N PRO A 310 -19.34 19.22 -5.05
CA PRO A 310 -20.51 18.42 -4.68
C PRO A 310 -21.17 18.89 -3.39
N LEU A 311 -20.39 19.41 -2.42
CA LEU A 311 -20.88 19.91 -1.14
C LEU A 311 -21.50 21.32 -1.27
N GLU A 312 -21.01 22.13 -2.20
CA GLU A 312 -21.58 23.42 -2.56
C GLU A 312 -22.92 23.22 -3.28
N ALA A 313 -22.98 22.32 -4.26
CA ALA A 313 -24.21 21.95 -4.97
C ALA A 313 -25.28 21.41 -4.02
N ALA A 314 -24.88 20.67 -2.98
CA ALA A 314 -25.78 20.17 -1.93
C ALA A 314 -26.16 21.24 -0.88
N GLY A 315 -25.64 22.47 -0.98
CA GLY A 315 -25.88 23.57 -0.02
C GLY A 315 -25.16 23.36 1.34
N THR A 316 -24.29 22.37 1.46
CA THR A 316 -23.53 22.08 2.69
C THR A 316 -22.39 23.07 2.88
N LEU A 317 -21.71 23.48 1.81
CA LEU A 317 -20.69 24.52 1.82
C LEU A 317 -21.20 25.79 1.10
N VAL A 318 -20.58 26.92 1.38
CA VAL A 318 -20.80 28.17 0.66
C VAL A 318 -19.97 28.13 -0.61
N GLU A 319 -20.59 28.48 -1.74
CA GLU A 319 -19.94 28.54 -3.03
C GLU A 319 -18.74 29.50 -3.03
N ARG A 320 -17.63 29.05 -3.63
CA ARG A 320 -16.37 29.79 -3.76
C ARG A 320 -15.88 29.77 -5.19
N SER A 321 -15.66 30.94 -5.75
CA SER A 321 -15.05 31.05 -7.06
C SER A 321 -13.58 30.58 -7.00
N ARG A 322 -13.06 30.10 -8.13
CA ARG A 322 -11.66 29.75 -8.29
C ARG A 322 -10.73 30.89 -7.90
N GLU A 323 -11.01 32.10 -8.35
CA GLU A 323 -10.21 33.28 -8.02
C GLU A 323 -10.16 33.54 -6.52
N ARG A 324 -11.26 33.33 -5.81
CA ARG A 324 -11.33 33.49 -4.36
C ARG A 324 -10.46 32.42 -3.67
N LEU A 325 -10.48 31.17 -4.12
CA LEU A 325 -9.65 30.10 -3.58
C LEU A 325 -8.17 30.39 -3.80
N GLU A 326 -7.78 30.87 -4.99
CA GLU A 326 -6.40 31.24 -5.31
C GLU A 326 -5.91 32.38 -4.39
N ASN A 327 -6.75 33.38 -4.13
CA ASN A 327 -6.41 34.52 -3.26
C ASN A 327 -6.35 34.15 -1.75
N GLU A 328 -7.15 33.17 -1.32
CA GLU A 328 -7.27 32.75 0.08
C GLU A 328 -6.51 31.47 0.39
N ILE A 329 -5.70 30.95 -0.54
CA ILE A 329 -5.09 29.62 -0.46
C ILE A 329 -4.22 29.40 0.77
N ASP A 330 -3.56 30.45 1.27
CA ASP A 330 -2.70 30.41 2.46
C ASP A 330 -3.45 30.10 3.77
N ASN A 331 -4.78 30.18 3.75
CA ASN A 331 -5.63 29.79 4.85
C ASN A 331 -5.97 28.29 4.84
N PHE A 332 -5.70 27.58 3.72
CA PHE A 332 -6.07 26.19 3.54
C PHE A 332 -4.97 25.23 3.98
N GLN A 333 -5.40 24.14 4.59
CA GLN A 333 -4.63 22.92 4.78
C GLN A 333 -5.26 21.84 3.94
N VAL A 334 -4.45 21.01 3.33
CA VAL A 334 -4.88 19.87 2.51
C VAL A 334 -4.25 18.58 3.00
N ILE A 335 -4.96 17.50 2.80
CA ILE A 335 -4.39 16.16 2.85
C ILE A 335 -4.29 15.67 1.41
N GLU A 336 -3.05 15.46 0.99
CA GLU A 336 -2.72 14.91 -0.30
C GLU A 336 -2.42 13.42 -0.17
N LEU A 337 -3.01 12.63 -1.04
CA LEU A 337 -2.75 11.21 -1.17
C LEU A 337 -2.39 10.92 -2.62
N GLU A 338 -1.17 10.44 -2.85
CA GLU A 338 -0.67 10.07 -4.18
C GLU A 338 -0.93 11.12 -5.27
N GLY A 339 -0.69 12.39 -4.96
CA GLY A 339 -0.89 13.52 -5.89
C GLY A 339 -2.34 13.98 -6.01
N SER A 340 -3.27 13.44 -5.22
CA SER A 340 -4.68 13.86 -5.21
C SER A 340 -5.05 14.47 -3.87
N ILE A 341 -5.80 15.58 -3.88
CA ILE A 341 -6.33 16.19 -2.68
C ILE A 341 -7.55 15.41 -2.22
N VAL A 342 -7.47 14.75 -1.06
CA VAL A 342 -8.52 13.91 -0.47
C VAL A 342 -9.24 14.56 0.70
N ALA A 343 -8.67 15.60 1.29
CA ALA A 343 -9.32 16.42 2.30
C ALA A 343 -8.79 17.85 2.26
N CYS A 344 -9.61 18.82 2.60
CA CYS A 344 -9.21 20.21 2.79
C CYS A 344 -9.98 20.84 3.94
N ALA A 345 -9.38 21.87 4.55
CA ALA A 345 -10.05 22.78 5.46
C ALA A 345 -9.31 24.11 5.53
N ALA A 346 -10.02 25.18 5.89
CA ALA A 346 -9.46 26.51 6.01
C ALA A 346 -9.58 27.06 7.43
N LEU A 347 -8.59 27.85 7.84
CA LEU A 347 -8.57 28.65 9.07
C LEU A 347 -8.47 30.13 8.72
N TYR A 348 -9.55 30.87 8.94
CA TYR A 348 -9.60 32.31 8.75
C TYR A 348 -9.44 33.02 10.09
N PRO A 349 -8.34 33.74 10.35
CA PRO A 349 -8.25 34.66 11.48
C PRO A 349 -9.25 35.79 11.29
N ILE A 350 -10.19 35.97 12.22
CA ILE A 350 -11.22 37.03 12.16
C ILE A 350 -10.88 38.19 13.09
N THR A 351 -10.31 37.86 14.26
CA THR A 351 -9.75 38.82 15.21
C THR A 351 -8.38 38.32 15.68
N GLU A 352 -7.69 39.10 16.50
CA GLU A 352 -6.42 38.67 17.13
C GLU A 352 -6.59 37.41 18.00
N ALA A 353 -7.80 37.15 18.54
CA ALA A 353 -8.07 36.05 19.45
C ALA A 353 -8.93 34.93 18.86
N ALA A 354 -9.70 35.19 17.79
CA ALA A 354 -10.71 34.25 17.29
C ALA A 354 -10.52 33.94 15.80
N GLY A 355 -10.59 32.64 15.45
CA GLY A 355 -10.51 32.12 14.10
C GLY A 355 -11.73 31.29 13.68
N GLU A 356 -12.13 31.40 12.41
CA GLU A 356 -13.18 30.59 11.79
C GLU A 356 -12.60 29.35 11.11
N LEU A 357 -13.10 28.19 11.47
CA LEU A 357 -12.88 26.96 10.72
C LEU A 357 -13.94 26.86 9.62
N ALA A 358 -13.52 26.77 8.39
CA ALA A 358 -14.40 26.74 7.23
C ALA A 358 -13.94 25.72 6.18
N CYS A 359 -14.82 25.43 5.22
CA CYS A 359 -14.51 24.61 4.06
C CYS A 359 -13.91 23.24 4.42
N ILE A 360 -14.40 22.60 5.48
CA ILE A 360 -13.96 21.24 5.83
C ILE A 360 -14.66 20.28 4.89
N ALA A 361 -13.88 19.67 4.02
CA ALA A 361 -14.34 18.69 3.05
C ALA A 361 -13.41 17.47 3.05
N ILE A 362 -14.00 16.28 2.96
CA ILE A 362 -13.30 15.00 2.89
C ILE A 362 -13.97 14.21 1.77
N ASP A 363 -13.15 13.63 0.91
CA ASP A 363 -13.62 12.74 -0.15
C ASP A 363 -14.43 11.58 0.50
N PRO A 364 -15.64 11.29 0.01
CA PRO A 364 -16.53 10.27 0.57
C PRO A 364 -15.85 8.89 0.73
N GLY A 365 -14.91 8.54 -0.16
CA GLY A 365 -14.13 7.32 -0.07
C GLY A 365 -13.21 7.24 1.14
N PHE A 366 -12.87 8.38 1.77
CA PHE A 366 -11.92 8.45 2.89
C PHE A 366 -12.53 8.88 4.23
N GLN A 367 -13.85 9.02 4.33
CA GLN A 367 -14.52 9.47 5.55
C GLN A 367 -14.28 8.58 6.78
N ARG A 368 -13.99 7.28 6.59
CA ARG A 368 -13.71 6.33 7.68
C ARG A 368 -12.25 6.34 8.16
N HIS A 369 -11.34 7.09 7.52
CA HIS A 369 -9.90 7.08 7.78
C HIS A 369 -9.44 8.15 8.79
N GLN A 370 -10.32 8.67 9.62
CA GLN A 370 -10.03 9.70 10.64
C GLN A 370 -9.37 11.00 10.12
N LEU A 371 -9.37 11.22 8.80
CA LEU A 371 -8.71 12.38 8.17
C LEU A 371 -9.25 13.71 8.70
N GLY A 372 -10.54 13.80 8.96
CA GLY A 372 -11.17 14.99 9.55
C GLY A 372 -10.61 15.34 10.92
N GLY A 373 -10.38 14.34 11.78
CA GLY A 373 -9.78 14.56 13.09
C GLY A 373 -8.35 15.07 13.00
N ARG A 374 -7.56 14.51 12.10
CA ARG A 374 -6.16 14.92 11.85
C ARG A 374 -6.08 16.35 11.29
N LEU A 375 -6.96 16.66 10.32
CA LEU A 375 -7.06 17.99 9.73
C LEU A 375 -7.44 19.03 10.79
N LEU A 376 -8.44 18.73 11.63
CA LEU A 376 -8.84 19.56 12.74
C LEU A 376 -7.69 19.79 13.74
N ALA A 377 -7.01 18.74 14.15
CA ALA A 377 -5.86 18.85 15.07
C ALA A 377 -4.74 19.73 14.50
N SER A 378 -4.48 19.62 13.18
CA SER A 378 -3.51 20.49 12.50
C SER A 378 -3.94 21.96 12.50
N LEU A 379 -5.22 22.22 12.25
CA LEU A 379 -5.77 23.58 12.27
C LEU A 379 -5.78 24.19 13.69
N GLU A 380 -6.07 23.38 14.72
CA GLU A 380 -5.95 23.82 16.12
C GLU A 380 -4.51 24.18 16.48
N ASN A 381 -3.54 23.37 16.05
CA ASN A 381 -2.12 23.67 16.26
C ASN A 381 -1.69 24.91 15.47
N LEU A 382 -2.20 25.11 14.26
CA LEU A 382 -1.93 26.31 13.48
C LEU A 382 -2.54 27.54 14.15
N ALA A 383 -3.76 27.44 14.69
CA ALA A 383 -4.43 28.50 15.43
C ALA A 383 -3.62 28.93 16.67
N ARG A 384 -3.17 27.96 17.47
CA ARG A 384 -2.29 28.25 18.63
C ARG A 384 -0.99 28.94 18.21
N ARG A 385 -0.35 28.49 17.13
CA ARG A 385 0.87 29.16 16.61
C ARG A 385 0.61 30.60 16.13
N ARG A 386 -0.63 30.89 15.66
CA ARG A 386 -1.06 32.25 15.27
C ARG A 386 -1.55 33.08 16.45
N GLY A 387 -1.49 32.57 17.70
CA GLY A 387 -1.93 33.28 18.90
C GLY A 387 -3.44 33.32 19.10
N LEU A 388 -4.21 32.53 18.35
CA LEU A 388 -5.65 32.47 18.52
C LEU A 388 -5.99 31.64 19.77
N SER A 389 -6.91 32.14 20.58
CA SER A 389 -7.38 31.52 21.82
C SER A 389 -8.73 30.81 21.66
N GLU A 390 -9.42 31.07 20.55
CA GLU A 390 -10.76 30.53 20.30
C GLU A 390 -10.96 30.20 18.82
N LEU A 391 -11.64 29.08 18.57
CA LEU A 391 -12.08 28.68 17.24
C LEU A 391 -13.61 28.59 17.21
N PHE A 392 -14.20 29.05 16.12
CA PHE A 392 -15.61 28.81 15.85
C PHE A 392 -15.85 28.21 14.46
N VAL A 393 -16.96 27.54 14.32
CA VAL A 393 -17.40 26.92 13.06
C VAL A 393 -18.90 27.11 12.87
N LEU A 394 -19.32 27.31 11.62
CA LEU A 394 -20.71 27.37 11.22
C LEU A 394 -21.03 26.12 10.37
N THR A 395 -21.95 25.29 10.86
CA THR A 395 -22.32 24.04 10.17
C THR A 395 -23.83 23.85 10.09
N THR A 396 -24.29 23.21 9.02
CA THR A 396 -25.69 22.79 8.83
C THR A 396 -25.88 21.30 9.09
N VAL A 397 -24.81 20.49 9.01
CA VAL A 397 -24.89 19.01 9.00
C VAL A 397 -24.02 18.36 10.07
N ALA A 398 -22.84 18.85 10.35
CA ALA A 398 -21.80 18.16 11.12
C ALA A 398 -21.82 18.50 12.63
N ALA A 399 -22.95 18.86 13.21
CA ALA A 399 -23.07 19.30 14.61
C ALA A 399 -22.47 18.28 15.61
N HIS A 400 -22.88 17.02 15.54
CA HIS A 400 -22.40 15.96 16.44
C HIS A 400 -20.90 15.73 16.32
N TRP A 401 -20.36 15.76 15.11
CA TRP A 401 -18.93 15.56 14.86
C TRP A 401 -18.06 16.60 15.56
N PHE A 402 -18.53 17.87 15.64
CA PHE A 402 -17.83 18.93 16.36
C PHE A 402 -17.98 18.80 17.88
N LEU A 403 -19.17 18.40 18.38
CA LEU A 403 -19.40 18.15 19.80
C LEU A 403 -18.45 17.08 20.34
N GLU A 404 -18.31 15.96 19.65
CA GLU A 404 -17.37 14.89 20.01
C GLU A 404 -15.92 15.34 20.08
N ARG A 405 -15.57 16.47 19.44
CA ARG A 405 -14.22 17.04 19.40
C ARG A 405 -14.03 18.26 20.28
N GLY A 406 -14.93 18.42 21.26
CA GLY A 406 -14.81 19.42 22.32
C GLY A 406 -15.28 20.82 21.94
N PHE A 407 -16.03 20.97 20.86
CA PHE A 407 -16.78 22.19 20.58
C PHE A 407 -18.08 22.22 21.37
N SER A 408 -18.53 23.42 21.73
CA SER A 408 -19.81 23.66 22.41
C SER A 408 -20.75 24.44 21.50
N GLU A 409 -22.03 24.08 21.48
CA GLU A 409 -23.04 24.84 20.73
C GLU A 409 -23.17 26.26 21.31
N SER A 410 -23.27 27.24 20.44
CA SER A 410 -23.34 28.65 20.79
C SER A 410 -24.35 29.38 19.90
N SER A 411 -24.55 30.66 20.13
CA SER A 411 -25.45 31.50 19.35
C SER A 411 -24.70 32.39 18.35
N PRO A 412 -25.35 32.89 17.29
CA PRO A 412 -24.72 33.85 16.39
C PRO A 412 -24.24 35.14 17.09
N ALA A 413 -24.79 35.48 18.26
CA ALA A 413 -24.36 36.64 19.07
C ALA A 413 -22.96 36.44 19.69
N ALA A 414 -22.46 35.20 19.82
CA ALA A 414 -21.11 34.91 20.29
C ALA A 414 -20.03 35.08 19.21
N LEU A 415 -20.40 35.22 17.95
CA LEU A 415 -19.45 35.45 16.87
C LEU A 415 -18.84 36.87 16.98
N PRO A 416 -17.61 37.08 16.48
CA PRO A 416 -17.04 38.43 16.30
C PRO A 416 -17.97 39.33 15.47
N GLU A 417 -18.08 40.63 15.80
CA GLU A 417 -19.00 41.56 15.13
C GLU A 417 -18.88 41.54 13.58
N GLN A 418 -17.66 41.46 13.10
CA GLN A 418 -17.40 41.39 11.66
C GLN A 418 -18.07 40.17 11.01
N ARG A 419 -18.11 39.05 11.75
CA ARG A 419 -18.70 37.81 11.25
C ARG A 419 -20.21 37.76 11.46
N GLN A 420 -20.74 38.38 12.52
CA GLN A 420 -22.19 38.53 12.75
C GLN A 420 -22.87 39.22 11.59
N ARG A 421 -22.28 40.31 11.07
CA ARG A 421 -22.80 41.07 9.90
C ARG A 421 -22.90 40.24 8.62
N LEU A 422 -22.09 39.18 8.51
CA LEU A 422 -22.07 38.28 7.36
C LEU A 422 -22.86 36.98 7.61
N TYR A 423 -23.55 36.88 8.75
CA TYR A 423 -24.30 35.67 9.07
C TYR A 423 -25.54 35.56 8.18
N ASN A 424 -25.64 34.43 7.45
CA ASN A 424 -26.77 34.17 6.57
C ASN A 424 -27.93 33.53 7.34
N LEU A 425 -28.94 34.31 7.68
CA LEU A 425 -30.13 33.87 8.40
C LEU A 425 -30.96 32.82 7.62
N GLN A 426 -30.96 32.86 6.30
CA GLN A 426 -31.71 31.91 5.47
C GLN A 426 -31.07 30.52 5.54
N ARG A 427 -29.73 30.44 5.65
CA ARG A 427 -29.00 29.22 5.76
C ARG A 427 -29.10 28.60 7.18
N ASN A 428 -29.35 29.41 8.18
CA ASN A 428 -29.56 29.03 9.59
C ASN A 428 -28.51 28.05 10.14
N SER A 429 -27.21 28.28 9.84
CA SER A 429 -26.13 27.42 10.29
C SER A 429 -26.00 27.50 11.81
N LYS A 430 -25.85 26.35 12.46
CA LYS A 430 -25.52 26.30 13.88
C LYS A 430 -24.08 26.74 14.12
N VAL A 431 -23.87 27.46 15.20
CA VAL A 431 -22.58 27.98 15.63
C VAL A 431 -22.00 27.08 16.72
N PHE A 432 -20.76 26.66 16.57
CA PHE A 432 -20.01 25.92 17.58
C PHE A 432 -18.71 26.64 17.89
N VAL A 433 -18.31 26.63 19.15
CA VAL A 433 -17.13 27.36 19.64
C VAL A 433 -16.26 26.38 20.46
N LYS A 434 -14.94 26.51 20.32
CA LYS A 434 -13.95 25.79 21.11
C LYS A 434 -12.86 26.75 21.59
N LYS A 435 -12.61 26.78 22.89
CA LYS A 435 -11.46 27.49 23.47
C LYS A 435 -10.21 26.62 23.31
N LEU A 436 -9.14 27.23 22.82
CA LEU A 436 -7.83 26.61 22.70
C LEU A 436 -7.08 26.88 24.01
N GLY A 437 -6.84 25.83 24.78
CA GLY A 437 -6.02 25.93 26.01
C GLY A 437 -4.52 26.08 25.70
#